data_c415e5b7ac190d981a8c74e4d250ad87
#
_entry.id   c415e5b7ac190d981a8c74e4d250ad87
#
_cell.length_a   1.000
_cell.length_b   1.000
_cell.length_c   1.000
_cell.angle_alpha   90.00
_cell.angle_beta   90.00
_cell.angle_gamma   90.00
#
_symmetry.space_group_name_H-M   'P 1'
#
loop_
_entity.id
_entity.type
_entity.pdbx_description
1 polymer ?
#
loop_
_entity_poly.entity_id
_entity_poly.type
_entity_poly.pdbx_seq_one_letter_code
_entity_poly.pdbx_strand_id
1 'polypeptide(L)'
;MVDFQLDEMQEMLKELAHEFAVEEIRPNAEHWDLNSEYPKDAINAAHEMGLLNLHISEEYGGPGLGIMEEVIVNEELAWGDPGFATAAYATSLACAPVITGATHEQKDKYLRMVAEEGALASYAVTEPGAGSDVAACKTSAVKDGDEYVINGSKMWITGAGYADWFFVLAKTDLDAGYNGMSGFIVESNTPGLTLGKKENNMGQRCSDTRSISFDDMRIPAENLVGGSESGGWMNAMKAFDMSRPNIAAHATGLARAAYEHALQYSSERQ
;
A
#
# COMPACT_ATOMS: atom_id res chain seq x y z
N MET A 1 -5.41 27.28 18.20
CA MET A 1 -6.33 27.60 17.08
C MET A 1 -5.96 26.61 15.99
N VAL A 2 -6.91 25.92 15.39
CA VAL A 2 -6.57 25.06 14.25
C VAL A 2 -6.26 25.99 13.09
N ASP A 3 -5.05 25.91 12.57
CA ASP A 3 -4.62 26.63 11.37
C ASP A 3 -4.77 25.68 10.17
N PHE A 4 -5.28 26.18 9.06
CA PHE A 4 -5.44 25.46 7.80
C PHE A 4 -4.42 25.95 6.74
N GLN A 5 -3.48 26.80 7.14
CA GLN A 5 -2.40 27.23 6.25
C GLN A 5 -1.32 26.13 6.21
N LEU A 6 -0.87 25.81 5.02
CA LEU A 6 0.27 24.94 4.83
C LEU A 6 1.55 25.71 5.16
N ASP A 7 2.56 25.04 5.67
CA ASP A 7 3.88 25.59 5.81
C ASP A 7 4.63 25.58 4.46
N GLU A 8 5.81 26.20 4.42
CA GLU A 8 6.59 26.36 3.19
C GLU A 8 6.99 25.01 2.57
N MET A 9 7.31 24.00 3.37
CA MET A 9 7.64 22.65 2.90
C MET A 9 6.40 21.95 2.34
N GLN A 10 5.28 22.07 3.02
CA GLN A 10 4.01 21.47 2.59
C GLN A 10 3.49 22.08 1.27
N GLU A 11 3.61 23.41 1.11
CA GLU A 11 3.28 24.07 -0.17
C GLU A 11 4.21 23.59 -1.30
N MET A 12 5.51 23.47 -1.05
CA MET A 12 6.47 22.96 -2.03
C MET A 12 6.17 21.51 -2.44
N LEU A 13 5.85 20.63 -1.48
CA LEU A 13 5.46 19.25 -1.78
C LEU A 13 4.18 19.16 -2.59
N LYS A 14 3.20 20.02 -2.28
CA LYS A 14 1.96 20.13 -3.02
C LYS A 14 2.18 20.56 -4.47
N GLU A 15 2.98 21.61 -4.67
CA GLU A 15 3.32 22.11 -5.99
C GLU A 15 4.04 21.04 -6.82
N LEU A 16 5.05 20.37 -6.24
CA LEU A 16 5.80 19.31 -6.90
C LEU A 16 4.90 18.12 -7.30
N ALA A 17 4.02 17.68 -6.39
CA ALA A 17 3.07 16.59 -6.66
C ALA A 17 2.04 16.99 -7.73
N HIS A 18 1.59 18.26 -7.72
CA HIS A 18 0.69 18.77 -8.74
C HIS A 18 1.33 18.83 -10.12
N GLU A 19 2.56 19.37 -10.23
CA GLU A 19 3.32 19.40 -11.49
C GLU A 19 3.49 17.98 -12.05
N PHE A 20 3.89 17.04 -11.20
CA PHE A 20 3.99 15.62 -11.58
C PHE A 20 2.64 15.08 -12.08
N ALA A 21 1.54 15.39 -11.40
CA ALA A 21 0.21 14.96 -11.79
C ALA A 21 -0.22 15.52 -13.15
N VAL A 22 0.14 16.77 -13.43
CA VAL A 22 -0.17 17.44 -14.71
C VAL A 22 0.66 16.85 -15.86
N GLU A 23 1.95 16.63 -15.63
CA GLU A 23 2.89 16.25 -16.70
C GLU A 23 2.92 14.75 -16.96
N GLU A 24 2.85 13.91 -15.92
CA GLU A 24 3.06 12.48 -16.03
C GLU A 24 1.79 11.64 -15.83
N ILE A 25 0.84 12.07 -14.97
CA ILE A 25 -0.32 11.24 -14.66
C ILE A 25 -1.49 11.53 -15.62
N ARG A 26 -1.97 12.77 -15.68
CA ARG A 26 -3.17 13.11 -16.46
C ARG A 26 -3.09 12.77 -17.95
N PRO A 27 -1.98 12.98 -18.65
CA PRO A 27 -1.88 12.63 -20.06
C PRO A 27 -2.00 11.12 -20.33
N ASN A 28 -1.67 10.29 -19.37
CA ASN A 28 -1.63 8.84 -19.48
C ASN A 28 -2.82 8.12 -18.81
N ALA A 29 -3.59 8.80 -17.96
CA ALA A 29 -4.65 8.22 -17.13
C ALA A 29 -5.70 7.44 -17.93
N GLU A 30 -6.20 8.01 -19.02
CA GLU A 30 -7.18 7.36 -19.90
C GLU A 30 -6.60 6.07 -20.52
N HIS A 31 -5.37 6.13 -21.02
CA HIS A 31 -4.69 4.97 -21.60
C HIS A 31 -4.53 3.84 -20.57
N TRP A 32 -4.02 4.14 -19.39
CA TRP A 32 -3.82 3.16 -18.33
C TRP A 32 -5.13 2.51 -17.87
N ASP A 33 -6.21 3.31 -17.70
CA ASP A 33 -7.49 2.79 -17.25
C ASP A 33 -8.15 1.93 -18.33
N LEU A 34 -8.21 2.36 -19.59
CA LEU A 34 -8.83 1.61 -20.69
C LEU A 34 -8.11 0.30 -20.97
N ASN A 35 -6.79 0.27 -20.87
CA ASN A 35 -5.98 -0.94 -21.12
C ASN A 35 -5.73 -1.77 -19.87
N SER A 36 -6.19 -1.30 -18.70
CA SER A 36 -5.87 -1.92 -17.40
C SER A 36 -4.36 -2.08 -17.21
N GLU A 37 -3.58 -1.12 -17.66
CA GLU A 37 -2.12 -1.13 -17.64
C GLU A 37 -1.60 -0.56 -16.32
N TYR A 38 -0.71 -1.30 -15.66
CA TYR A 38 -0.10 -0.83 -14.43
C TYR A 38 0.96 0.24 -14.73
N PRO A 39 0.89 1.41 -14.11
CA PRO A 39 1.72 2.57 -14.48
C PRO A 39 3.12 2.51 -13.82
N LYS A 40 3.85 1.42 -14.05
CA LYS A 40 5.12 1.13 -13.35
C LYS A 40 6.16 2.24 -13.52
N ASP A 41 6.33 2.72 -14.76
CA ASP A 41 7.35 3.74 -15.05
C ASP A 41 7.04 5.07 -14.36
N ALA A 42 5.77 5.47 -14.33
CA ALA A 42 5.34 6.67 -13.62
C ALA A 42 5.44 6.50 -12.09
N ILE A 43 5.21 5.30 -11.54
CA ILE A 43 5.43 5.00 -10.11
C ILE A 43 6.93 5.12 -9.79
N ASN A 44 7.80 4.59 -10.63
CA ASN A 44 9.25 4.73 -10.46
C ASN A 44 9.68 6.20 -10.50
N ALA A 45 9.16 6.98 -11.46
CA ALA A 45 9.45 8.42 -11.56
C ALA A 45 8.96 9.19 -10.32
N ALA A 46 7.77 8.90 -9.80
CA ALA A 46 7.27 9.49 -8.57
C ALA A 46 8.13 9.12 -7.35
N HIS A 47 8.66 7.89 -7.30
CA HIS A 47 9.61 7.46 -6.28
C HIS A 47 10.92 8.25 -6.37
N GLU A 48 11.53 8.36 -7.56
CA GLU A 48 12.77 9.11 -7.80
C GLU A 48 12.62 10.60 -7.45
N MET A 49 11.43 11.18 -7.61
CA MET A 49 11.10 12.54 -7.20
C MET A 49 10.82 12.69 -5.69
N GLY A 50 10.82 11.59 -4.92
CA GLY A 50 10.56 11.61 -3.48
C GLY A 50 9.10 11.89 -3.12
N LEU A 51 8.15 11.52 -3.98
CA LEU A 51 6.71 11.71 -3.76
C LEU A 51 6.02 10.50 -3.10
N LEU A 52 6.73 9.38 -2.93
CA LEU A 52 6.15 8.14 -2.39
C LEU A 52 6.81 7.73 -1.07
N ASN A 53 6.05 6.99 -0.24
CA ASN A 53 6.54 6.38 0.99
C ASN A 53 7.13 7.39 1.98
N LEU A 54 6.52 8.58 2.08
CA LEU A 54 7.04 9.75 2.80
C LEU A 54 7.24 9.52 4.31
N HIS A 55 6.51 8.58 4.89
CA HIS A 55 6.56 8.24 6.32
C HIS A 55 7.67 7.25 6.70
N ILE A 56 8.47 6.75 5.75
CA ILE A 56 9.66 5.96 6.07
C ILE A 56 10.72 6.89 6.69
N SER A 57 11.23 6.51 7.87
CA SER A 57 12.23 7.29 8.60
C SER A 57 13.54 7.45 7.82
N GLU A 58 14.23 8.58 8.03
CA GLU A 58 15.58 8.84 7.49
C GLU A 58 16.59 7.76 7.87
N GLU A 59 16.42 7.12 9.03
CA GLU A 59 17.25 5.98 9.46
C GLU A 59 17.25 4.82 8.45
N TYR A 60 16.12 4.66 7.73
CA TYR A 60 15.93 3.61 6.72
C TYR A 60 15.93 4.15 5.28
N GLY A 61 16.48 5.35 5.07
CA GLY A 61 16.64 5.96 3.75
C GLY A 61 15.42 6.72 3.23
N GLY A 62 14.35 6.84 4.01
CA GLY A 62 13.16 7.59 3.65
C GLY A 62 13.25 9.09 4.02
N PRO A 63 12.26 9.90 3.64
CA PRO A 63 12.25 11.34 3.97
C PRO A 63 11.82 11.65 5.41
N GLY A 64 11.26 10.70 6.16
CA GLY A 64 10.89 10.86 7.56
C GLY A 64 9.75 11.85 7.81
N LEU A 65 8.87 12.06 6.83
CA LEU A 65 7.77 13.02 6.92
C LEU A 65 6.54 12.42 7.62
N GLY A 66 5.58 13.29 7.94
CA GLY A 66 4.35 12.88 8.62
C GLY A 66 3.22 12.46 7.66
N ILE A 67 2.12 12.02 8.28
CA ILE A 67 0.90 11.65 7.53
C ILE A 67 0.28 12.88 6.83
N MET A 68 0.49 14.09 7.36
CA MET A 68 -0.05 15.31 6.75
C MET A 68 0.58 15.57 5.38
N GLU A 69 1.89 15.44 5.27
CA GLU A 69 2.64 15.60 4.02
C GLU A 69 2.23 14.51 3.02
N GLU A 70 2.05 13.28 3.50
CA GLU A 70 1.57 12.18 2.67
C GLU A 70 0.15 12.43 2.13
N VAL A 71 -0.75 12.96 2.95
CA VAL A 71 -2.13 13.34 2.57
C VAL A 71 -2.12 14.43 1.49
N ILE A 72 -1.27 15.45 1.65
CA ILE A 72 -1.14 16.55 0.68
C ILE A 72 -0.69 16.01 -0.69
N VAL A 73 0.36 15.20 -0.71
CA VAL A 73 0.86 14.59 -1.95
C VAL A 73 -0.18 13.66 -2.58
N ASN A 74 -0.81 12.80 -1.79
CA ASN A 74 -1.80 11.85 -2.28
C ASN A 74 -3.06 12.53 -2.84
N GLU A 75 -3.45 13.70 -2.33
CA GLU A 75 -4.55 14.48 -2.92
C GLU A 75 -4.22 14.93 -4.35
N GLU A 76 -2.99 15.44 -4.57
CA GLU A 76 -2.55 15.88 -5.91
C GLU A 76 -2.36 14.72 -6.88
N LEU A 77 -1.76 13.60 -6.43
CA LEU A 77 -1.63 12.40 -7.27
C LEU A 77 -3.00 11.85 -7.69
N ALA A 78 -3.98 11.84 -6.77
CA ALA A 78 -5.33 11.39 -7.08
C ALA A 78 -6.16 12.41 -7.90
N TRP A 79 -5.81 13.69 -7.84
CA TRP A 79 -6.32 14.70 -8.78
C TRP A 79 -5.83 14.39 -10.21
N GLY A 80 -4.62 13.85 -10.36
CA GLY A 80 -4.11 13.32 -11.62
C GLY A 80 -4.92 12.12 -12.10
N ASP A 81 -4.89 11.04 -11.33
CA ASP A 81 -5.69 9.81 -11.52
C ASP A 81 -5.78 9.00 -10.21
N PRO A 82 -7.00 8.70 -9.70
CA PRO A 82 -7.15 7.92 -8.48
C PRO A 82 -6.67 6.47 -8.63
N GLY A 83 -6.65 5.91 -9.82
CA GLY A 83 -6.11 4.59 -10.11
C GLY A 83 -4.59 4.55 -9.92
N PHE A 84 -3.89 5.56 -10.44
CA PHE A 84 -2.47 5.76 -10.19
C PHE A 84 -2.18 5.92 -8.69
N ALA A 85 -2.89 6.83 -8.02
CA ALA A 85 -2.69 7.08 -6.61
C ALA A 85 -2.87 5.81 -5.77
N THR A 86 -3.90 4.99 -6.06
CA THR A 86 -4.13 3.71 -5.38
C THR A 86 -3.01 2.71 -5.65
N ALA A 87 -2.52 2.62 -6.90
CA ALA A 87 -1.43 1.73 -7.26
C ALA A 87 -0.11 2.12 -6.55
N ALA A 88 0.22 3.40 -6.52
CA ALA A 88 1.41 3.92 -5.87
C ALA A 88 1.37 3.79 -4.35
N TYR A 89 0.19 4.02 -3.74
CA TYR A 89 0.01 3.96 -2.29
C TYR A 89 0.03 2.53 -1.71
N ALA A 90 -0.09 1.49 -2.52
CA ALA A 90 -0.09 0.10 -2.05
C ALA A 90 1.16 -0.24 -1.23
N THR A 91 2.32 0.28 -1.63
CA THR A 91 3.59 0.08 -0.92
C THR A 91 3.62 0.79 0.43
N SER A 92 3.18 2.06 0.49
CA SER A 92 3.04 2.81 1.75
C SER A 92 2.18 2.06 2.77
N LEU A 93 1.03 1.52 2.33
CA LEU A 93 0.17 0.72 3.20
C LEU A 93 0.87 -0.54 3.71
N ALA A 94 1.65 -1.24 2.87
CA ALA A 94 2.38 -2.44 3.27
C ALA A 94 3.53 -2.14 4.25
N CYS A 95 4.16 -0.97 4.14
CA CYS A 95 5.20 -0.51 5.05
C CYS A 95 4.67 -0.17 6.46
N ALA A 96 3.43 0.29 6.59
CA ALA A 96 2.87 0.75 7.86
C ALA A 96 2.97 -0.28 9.01
N PRO A 97 2.60 -1.57 8.85
CA PRO A 97 2.77 -2.56 9.91
C PRO A 97 4.25 -2.90 10.19
N VAL A 98 5.13 -2.76 9.20
CA VAL A 98 6.58 -2.93 9.39
C VAL A 98 7.13 -1.78 10.22
N ILE A 99 6.78 -0.54 9.90
CA ILE A 99 7.17 0.65 10.66
C ILE A 99 6.73 0.55 12.12
N THR A 100 5.51 0.10 12.38
CA THR A 100 4.92 0.10 13.72
C THR A 100 5.27 -1.12 14.55
N GLY A 101 5.66 -2.24 13.96
CA GLY A 101 5.77 -3.51 14.67
C GLY A 101 7.01 -4.36 14.40
N ALA A 102 7.78 -4.07 13.34
CA ALA A 102 8.93 -4.90 12.99
C ALA A 102 10.17 -4.63 13.87
N THR A 103 11.09 -5.58 13.88
CA THR A 103 12.41 -5.39 14.51
C THR A 103 13.25 -4.39 13.72
N HIS A 104 14.35 -3.93 14.31
CA HIS A 104 15.28 -3.01 13.63
C HIS A 104 15.84 -3.65 12.35
N GLU A 105 16.24 -4.90 12.41
CA GLU A 105 16.79 -5.65 11.27
C GLU A 105 15.77 -5.81 10.15
N GLN A 106 14.51 -6.10 10.49
CA GLN A 106 13.44 -6.19 9.51
C GLN A 106 13.16 -4.84 8.84
N LYS A 107 13.12 -3.76 9.63
CA LYS A 107 12.97 -2.39 9.12
C LYS A 107 14.14 -2.01 8.21
N ASP A 108 15.36 -2.25 8.66
CA ASP A 108 16.56 -1.94 7.88
C ASP A 108 16.57 -2.69 6.53
N LYS A 109 16.17 -3.96 6.51
CA LYS A 109 16.07 -4.71 5.26
C LYS A 109 14.93 -4.21 4.36
N TYR A 110 13.69 -4.23 4.84
CA TYR A 110 12.52 -4.09 3.98
C TYR A 110 12.11 -2.64 3.72
N LEU A 111 12.28 -1.73 4.67
CA LEU A 111 12.00 -0.31 4.45
C LEU A 111 13.10 0.34 3.60
N ARG A 112 14.36 -0.08 3.78
CA ARG A 112 15.47 0.41 2.95
C ARG A 112 15.33 -0.02 1.50
N MET A 113 14.95 -1.28 1.23
CA MET A 113 14.62 -1.72 -0.14
C MET A 113 13.57 -0.81 -0.80
N VAL A 114 12.53 -0.43 -0.05
CA VAL A 114 11.49 0.47 -0.58
C VAL A 114 12.03 1.89 -0.78
N ALA A 115 12.74 2.43 0.20
CA ALA A 115 13.18 3.83 0.18
C ALA A 115 14.32 4.08 -0.82
N GLU A 116 15.31 3.17 -0.90
CA GLU A 116 16.53 3.36 -1.70
C GLU A 116 16.48 2.67 -3.07
N GLU A 117 15.79 1.52 -3.18
CA GLU A 117 15.76 0.72 -4.39
C GLU A 117 14.44 0.83 -5.16
N GLY A 118 13.43 1.49 -4.59
CA GLY A 118 12.10 1.59 -5.18
C GLY A 118 11.34 0.27 -5.20
N ALA A 119 11.67 -0.68 -4.31
CA ALA A 119 10.96 -1.94 -4.21
C ALA A 119 9.48 -1.73 -3.90
N LEU A 120 8.62 -2.54 -4.49
CA LEU A 120 7.18 -2.46 -4.30
C LEU A 120 6.73 -3.50 -3.28
N ALA A 121 5.72 -3.13 -2.48
CA ALA A 121 5.16 -4.02 -1.48
C ALA A 121 3.63 -4.03 -1.51
N SER A 122 3.03 -5.10 -1.02
CA SER A 122 1.58 -5.21 -0.95
C SER A 122 1.08 -5.70 0.41
N TYR A 123 -0.10 -5.22 0.79
CA TYR A 123 -0.74 -5.49 2.07
C TYR A 123 -1.76 -6.63 1.94
N ALA A 124 -1.39 -7.84 2.38
CA ALA A 124 -2.18 -9.06 2.20
C ALA A 124 -2.92 -9.45 3.50
N VAL A 125 -4.05 -8.81 3.74
CA VAL A 125 -4.89 -9.02 4.94
C VAL A 125 -6.25 -9.61 4.58
N THR A 126 -6.96 -9.02 3.62
CA THR A 126 -8.31 -9.42 3.20
C THR A 126 -8.34 -10.85 2.64
N GLU A 127 -9.40 -11.60 2.97
CA GLU A 127 -9.65 -12.94 2.44
C GLU A 127 -11.04 -13.00 1.76
N PRO A 128 -11.34 -14.03 0.94
CA PRO A 128 -12.65 -14.17 0.33
C PRO A 128 -13.81 -14.15 1.34
N GLY A 129 -13.59 -14.64 2.56
CA GLY A 129 -14.57 -14.68 3.64
C GLY A 129 -14.34 -13.68 4.78
N ALA A 130 -13.34 -12.80 4.68
CA ALA A 130 -12.96 -11.87 5.73
C ALA A 130 -12.51 -10.52 5.14
N GLY A 131 -13.48 -9.62 4.94
CA GLY A 131 -13.26 -8.23 4.51
C GLY A 131 -13.24 -7.30 5.71
N SER A 132 -14.34 -6.58 5.98
CA SER A 132 -14.46 -5.68 7.15
C SER A 132 -14.30 -6.41 8.48
N ASP A 133 -14.73 -7.66 8.56
CA ASP A 133 -14.44 -8.55 9.69
C ASP A 133 -13.10 -9.26 9.46
N VAL A 134 -12.01 -8.53 9.68
CA VAL A 134 -10.64 -9.07 9.58
C VAL A 134 -10.41 -10.21 10.59
N ALA A 135 -11.11 -10.21 11.73
CA ALA A 135 -10.98 -11.26 12.75
C ALA A 135 -11.44 -12.64 12.25
N ALA A 136 -12.29 -12.69 11.22
CA ALA A 136 -12.72 -13.92 10.57
C ALA A 136 -11.67 -14.54 9.62
N CYS A 137 -10.46 -13.97 9.53
CA CYS A 137 -9.34 -14.50 8.76
C CYS A 137 -9.09 -15.98 9.10
N LYS A 138 -8.81 -16.78 8.06
CA LYS A 138 -8.59 -18.25 8.17
C LYS A 138 -7.19 -18.67 7.73
N THR A 139 -6.44 -17.81 7.04
CA THR A 139 -5.03 -18.10 6.72
C THR A 139 -4.30 -18.43 8.00
N SER A 140 -3.65 -19.59 8.03
CA SER A 140 -2.92 -20.12 9.20
C SER A 140 -1.42 -20.07 8.97
N ALA A 141 -0.66 -19.95 10.06
CA ALA A 141 0.78 -20.04 10.07
C ALA A 141 1.18 -20.96 11.25
N VAL A 142 1.64 -22.16 10.95
CA VAL A 142 2.01 -23.16 11.93
C VAL A 142 3.54 -23.19 12.06
N LYS A 143 4.04 -23.03 13.29
CA LYS A 143 5.48 -23.10 13.57
C LYS A 143 6.00 -24.53 13.42
N ASP A 144 7.07 -24.71 12.65
CA ASP A 144 7.74 -25.98 12.42
C ASP A 144 9.28 -25.76 12.49
N GLY A 145 9.83 -25.96 13.67
CA GLY A 145 11.25 -25.68 13.95
C GLY A 145 11.57 -24.19 13.82
N ASP A 146 12.49 -23.87 12.93
CA ASP A 146 12.92 -22.50 12.64
C ASP A 146 12.14 -21.84 11.49
N GLU A 147 11.00 -22.42 11.08
CA GLU A 147 10.15 -21.95 10.01
C GLU A 147 8.69 -21.82 10.46
N TYR A 148 7.90 -21.10 9.64
CA TYR A 148 6.44 -21.17 9.66
C TYR A 148 5.95 -21.76 8.35
N VAL A 149 4.94 -22.64 8.42
CA VAL A 149 4.20 -23.20 7.29
C VAL A 149 2.90 -22.43 7.18
N ILE A 150 2.72 -21.67 6.09
CA ILE A 150 1.56 -20.82 5.86
C ILE A 150 0.65 -21.49 4.83
N ASN A 151 -0.65 -21.58 5.19
CA ASN A 151 -1.71 -22.11 4.34
C ASN A 151 -2.91 -21.18 4.34
N GLY A 152 -3.48 -20.93 3.17
CA GLY A 152 -4.67 -20.09 3.03
C GLY A 152 -4.72 -19.30 1.73
N SER A 153 -5.52 -18.24 1.73
CA SER A 153 -5.64 -17.37 0.55
C SER A 153 -5.99 -15.93 0.96
N LYS A 154 -5.49 -14.99 0.19
CA LYS A 154 -5.82 -13.56 0.29
C LYS A 154 -6.52 -13.10 -0.98
N MET A 155 -7.35 -12.07 -0.87
CA MET A 155 -8.17 -11.55 -1.95
C MET A 155 -8.10 -10.03 -2.00
N TRP A 156 -8.23 -9.48 -3.20
CA TRP A 156 -8.23 -8.03 -3.45
C TRP A 156 -6.91 -7.35 -3.09
N ILE A 157 -5.78 -8.03 -3.32
CA ILE A 157 -4.47 -7.49 -2.93
C ILE A 157 -3.96 -6.56 -4.03
N THR A 158 -3.93 -5.28 -3.70
CA THR A 158 -3.47 -4.20 -4.59
C THR A 158 -1.95 -4.31 -4.80
N GLY A 159 -1.52 -4.19 -6.07
CA GLY A 159 -0.11 -4.24 -6.45
C GLY A 159 0.51 -5.63 -6.44
N ALA A 160 -0.26 -6.70 -6.16
CA ALA A 160 0.28 -8.04 -5.94
C ALA A 160 1.11 -8.60 -7.10
N GLY A 161 0.79 -8.22 -8.33
CA GLY A 161 1.52 -8.67 -9.53
C GLY A 161 2.90 -8.04 -9.71
N TYR A 162 3.20 -7.01 -8.92
CA TYR A 162 4.43 -6.21 -9.03
C TYR A 162 5.22 -6.13 -7.71
N ALA A 163 4.64 -6.66 -6.62
CA ALA A 163 5.25 -6.60 -5.31
C ALA A 163 6.51 -7.48 -5.22
N ASP A 164 7.56 -6.95 -4.62
CA ASP A 164 8.76 -7.68 -4.24
C ASP A 164 8.55 -8.44 -2.93
N TRP A 165 7.71 -7.89 -2.06
CA TRP A 165 7.32 -8.53 -0.80
C TRP A 165 5.90 -8.17 -0.37
N PHE A 166 5.35 -8.98 0.53
CA PHE A 166 4.01 -8.84 1.10
C PHE A 166 4.06 -8.74 2.62
N PHE A 167 3.28 -7.84 3.21
CA PHE A 167 2.84 -8.04 4.59
C PHE A 167 1.65 -8.98 4.59
N VAL A 168 1.78 -10.12 5.25
CA VAL A 168 0.73 -11.16 5.33
C VAL A 168 0.23 -11.28 6.76
N LEU A 169 -1.08 -11.13 6.98
CA LEU A 169 -1.72 -11.41 8.28
C LEU A 169 -2.22 -12.86 8.29
N ALA A 170 -1.78 -13.66 9.26
CA ALA A 170 -2.19 -15.04 9.43
C ALA A 170 -2.43 -15.40 10.91
N LYS A 171 -3.14 -16.48 11.18
CA LYS A 171 -3.36 -16.99 12.53
C LYS A 171 -2.27 -17.99 12.90
N THR A 172 -1.55 -17.69 13.98
CA THR A 172 -0.64 -18.62 14.64
C THR A 172 -1.35 -19.41 15.76
N ASP A 173 -2.47 -18.86 16.27
CA ASP A 173 -3.39 -19.56 17.18
C ASP A 173 -4.83 -19.41 16.66
N LEU A 174 -5.42 -20.51 16.21
CA LEU A 174 -6.77 -20.52 15.62
C LEU A 174 -7.88 -20.28 16.65
N ASP A 175 -7.63 -20.60 17.93
CA ASP A 175 -8.62 -20.54 19.00
C ASP A 175 -8.62 -19.19 19.73
N ALA A 176 -7.54 -18.41 19.63
CA ALA A 176 -7.39 -17.14 20.33
C ALA A 176 -8.06 -15.93 19.63
N GLY A 177 -8.85 -16.14 18.58
CA GLY A 177 -9.54 -15.08 17.84
C GLY A 177 -8.55 -14.09 17.21
N TYR A 178 -8.76 -12.79 17.43
CA TYR A 178 -7.87 -11.74 16.92
C TYR A 178 -6.52 -11.69 17.68
N ASN A 179 -6.45 -12.19 18.92
CA ASN A 179 -5.21 -12.28 19.68
C ASN A 179 -4.25 -13.36 19.15
N GLY A 180 -4.76 -14.32 18.38
CA GLY A 180 -3.95 -15.35 17.71
C GLY A 180 -3.39 -14.93 16.35
N MET A 181 -3.52 -13.66 15.97
CA MET A 181 -3.03 -13.19 14.68
C MET A 181 -1.61 -12.66 14.76
N SER A 182 -0.82 -13.02 13.77
CA SER A 182 0.59 -12.59 13.59
C SER A 182 0.80 -12.04 12.21
N GLY A 183 1.68 -11.04 12.08
CA GLY A 183 2.10 -10.48 10.80
C GLY A 183 3.38 -11.14 10.31
N PHE A 184 3.50 -11.34 9.01
CA PHE A 184 4.67 -11.92 8.37
C PHE A 184 5.10 -11.07 7.19
N ILE A 185 6.41 -10.97 6.94
CA ILE A 185 6.94 -10.43 5.70
C ILE A 185 7.29 -11.62 4.80
N VAL A 186 6.71 -11.65 3.59
CA VAL A 186 6.84 -12.75 2.64
C VAL A 186 7.38 -12.19 1.33
N GLU A 187 8.53 -12.66 0.88
CA GLU A 187 9.09 -12.30 -0.42
C GLU A 187 8.28 -12.96 -1.56
N SER A 188 8.10 -12.25 -2.67
CA SER A 188 7.18 -12.66 -3.75
C SER A 188 7.60 -13.96 -4.47
N ASN A 189 8.89 -14.29 -4.43
CA ASN A 189 9.45 -15.51 -5.01
C ASN A 189 9.43 -16.73 -4.08
N THR A 190 8.78 -16.63 -2.90
CA THR A 190 8.71 -17.73 -1.93
C THR A 190 7.97 -18.93 -2.52
N PRO A 191 8.56 -20.13 -2.52
CA PRO A 191 7.88 -21.36 -2.98
C PRO A 191 6.59 -21.62 -2.18
N GLY A 192 5.51 -21.98 -2.86
CA GLY A 192 4.19 -22.17 -2.25
C GLY A 192 3.29 -20.92 -2.31
N LEU A 193 3.82 -19.75 -2.74
CA LEU A 193 3.03 -18.58 -3.06
C LEU A 193 2.61 -18.61 -4.54
N THR A 194 1.31 -18.42 -4.80
CA THR A 194 0.79 -18.34 -6.17
C THR A 194 -0.14 -17.13 -6.30
N LEU A 195 0.12 -16.29 -7.32
CA LEU A 195 -0.72 -15.15 -7.66
C LEU A 195 -1.87 -15.58 -8.57
N GLY A 196 -3.07 -15.10 -8.27
CA GLY A 196 -4.23 -15.22 -9.15
C GLY A 196 -4.16 -14.28 -10.36
N LYS A 197 -5.20 -14.37 -11.19
CA LYS A 197 -5.36 -13.44 -12.32
C LYS A 197 -5.63 -12.03 -11.80
N LYS A 198 -5.24 -11.01 -12.60
CA LYS A 198 -5.66 -9.64 -12.35
C LYS A 198 -7.19 -9.55 -12.41
N GLU A 199 -7.79 -8.91 -11.42
CA GLU A 199 -9.22 -8.68 -11.34
C GLU A 199 -9.67 -7.63 -12.36
N ASN A 200 -10.91 -7.77 -12.81
CA ASN A 200 -11.53 -6.79 -13.71
C ASN A 200 -12.28 -5.75 -12.88
N ASN A 201 -11.60 -4.71 -12.46
CA ASN A 201 -12.13 -3.65 -11.63
C ASN A 201 -13.16 -2.78 -12.40
N MET A 202 -14.15 -2.26 -11.70
CA MET A 202 -15.14 -1.32 -12.26
C MET A 202 -14.53 0.04 -12.63
N GLY A 203 -13.53 0.50 -11.86
CA GLY A 203 -12.74 1.71 -12.04
C GLY A 203 -11.37 1.52 -11.44
N GLN A 204 -10.50 2.53 -11.55
CA GLN A 204 -9.10 2.43 -11.13
C GLN A 204 -8.41 1.19 -11.73
N ARG A 205 -8.69 0.92 -13.00
CA ARG A 205 -8.31 -0.35 -13.66
C ARG A 205 -6.82 -0.47 -13.91
N CYS A 206 -6.07 0.63 -13.84
CA CYS A 206 -4.61 0.61 -13.87
C CYS A 206 -4.01 0.02 -12.57
N SER A 207 -4.72 0.08 -11.45
CA SER A 207 -4.29 -0.58 -10.22
C SER A 207 -4.38 -2.10 -10.37
N ASP A 208 -3.26 -2.80 -10.17
CA ASP A 208 -3.24 -4.26 -10.18
C ASP A 208 -3.88 -4.79 -8.89
N THR A 209 -4.85 -5.68 -9.03
CA THR A 209 -5.55 -6.30 -7.89
C THR A 209 -5.64 -7.79 -8.13
N ARG A 210 -5.18 -8.62 -7.19
CA ARG A 210 -5.16 -10.08 -7.35
C ARG A 210 -5.52 -10.81 -6.07
N SER A 211 -5.87 -12.08 -6.22
CA SER A 211 -5.82 -13.06 -5.14
C SER A 211 -4.39 -13.59 -4.97
N ILE A 212 -4.09 -14.10 -3.79
CA ILE A 212 -2.86 -14.82 -3.46
C ILE A 212 -3.25 -16.11 -2.77
N SER A 213 -2.64 -17.22 -3.14
CA SER A 213 -2.79 -18.51 -2.47
C SER A 213 -1.47 -18.96 -1.86
N PHE A 214 -1.55 -19.53 -0.66
CA PHE A 214 -0.43 -20.12 0.05
C PHE A 214 -0.72 -21.63 0.20
N ASP A 215 0.19 -22.46 -0.29
CA ASP A 215 0.08 -23.93 -0.26
C ASP A 215 1.37 -24.50 0.32
N ASP A 216 1.31 -24.91 1.58
CA ASP A 216 2.46 -25.34 2.39
C ASP A 216 3.69 -24.41 2.25
N MET A 217 3.42 -23.11 2.15
CA MET A 217 4.46 -22.09 1.98
C MET A 217 5.32 -22.00 3.22
N ARG A 218 6.62 -22.24 3.08
CA ARG A 218 7.59 -22.19 4.18
C ARG A 218 8.36 -20.89 4.16
N ILE A 219 8.42 -20.24 5.31
CA ILE A 219 9.19 -19.02 5.52
C ILE A 219 10.01 -19.12 6.81
N PRO A 220 11.20 -18.50 6.89
CA PRO A 220 11.99 -18.45 8.11
C PRO A 220 11.22 -17.81 9.26
N ALA A 221 11.44 -18.27 10.49
CA ALA A 221 10.80 -17.71 11.68
C ALA A 221 11.17 -16.23 11.92
N GLU A 222 12.30 -15.79 11.40
CA GLU A 222 12.73 -14.38 11.42
C GLU A 222 11.85 -13.43 10.59
N ASN A 223 11.01 -13.97 9.70
CA ASN A 223 10.02 -13.20 8.92
C ASN A 223 8.76 -12.85 9.72
N LEU A 224 8.61 -13.38 10.93
CA LEU A 224 7.56 -12.97 11.87
C LEU A 224 7.81 -11.52 12.33
N VAL A 225 6.89 -10.63 12.01
CA VAL A 225 7.01 -9.20 12.31
C VAL A 225 7.16 -8.97 13.82
N GLY A 226 8.25 -8.33 14.21
CA GLY A 226 8.55 -8.05 15.62
C GLY A 226 9.05 -9.26 16.43
N GLY A 227 9.23 -10.41 15.80
CA GLY A 227 9.81 -11.60 16.41
C GLY A 227 8.94 -12.30 17.48
N SER A 228 7.70 -11.84 17.68
CA SER A 228 6.75 -12.44 18.64
C SER A 228 5.37 -12.63 18.03
N GLU A 229 4.74 -13.78 18.33
CA GLU A 229 3.36 -14.05 17.92
C GLU A 229 2.36 -13.10 18.60
N SER A 230 1.14 -13.01 18.08
CA SER A 230 0.00 -12.25 18.63
C SER A 230 0.04 -10.72 18.45
N GLY A 231 1.07 -10.15 17.79
CA GLY A 231 1.15 -8.70 17.51
C GLY A 231 0.46 -8.27 16.21
N GLY A 232 0.13 -9.20 15.33
CA GLY A 232 -0.32 -8.93 13.97
C GLY A 232 -1.61 -8.14 13.85
N TRP A 233 -2.59 -8.41 14.73
CA TRP A 233 -3.84 -7.65 14.77
C TRP A 233 -3.61 -6.16 15.00
N MET A 234 -2.87 -5.80 16.05
CA MET A 234 -2.60 -4.40 16.36
C MET A 234 -1.79 -3.70 15.28
N ASN A 235 -0.83 -4.40 14.66
CA ASN A 235 -0.05 -3.87 13.56
C ASN A 235 -0.92 -3.61 12.34
N ALA A 236 -1.85 -4.52 12.00
CA ALA A 236 -2.81 -4.33 10.93
C ALA A 236 -3.78 -3.18 11.21
N MET A 237 -4.28 -3.03 12.44
CA MET A 237 -5.19 -1.94 12.81
C MET A 237 -4.49 -0.56 12.75
N LYS A 238 -3.25 -0.46 13.24
CA LYS A 238 -2.44 0.76 13.12
C LYS A 238 -2.20 1.15 11.66
N ALA A 239 -1.96 0.16 10.78
CA ALA A 239 -1.83 0.42 9.35
C ALA A 239 -3.11 1.05 8.76
N PHE A 240 -4.29 0.58 9.17
CA PHE A 240 -5.55 1.21 8.75
C PHE A 240 -5.72 2.63 9.30
N ASP A 241 -5.28 2.91 10.53
CA ASP A 241 -5.35 4.26 11.09
C ASP A 241 -4.44 5.23 10.33
N MET A 242 -3.27 4.79 9.88
CA MET A 242 -2.36 5.58 9.04
C MET A 242 -2.90 5.76 7.62
N SER A 243 -3.59 4.77 7.06
CA SER A 243 -4.02 4.79 5.65
C SER A 243 -5.34 5.52 5.40
N ARG A 244 -6.26 5.56 6.35
CA ARG A 244 -7.59 6.18 6.14
C ARG A 244 -7.53 7.65 5.73
N PRO A 245 -6.68 8.52 6.32
CA PRO A 245 -6.52 9.90 5.86
C PRO A 245 -6.08 9.99 4.39
N ASN A 246 -5.18 9.12 3.96
CA ASN A 246 -4.69 9.07 2.59
C ASN A 246 -5.80 8.66 1.60
N ILE A 247 -6.63 7.68 1.94
CA ILE A 247 -7.77 7.30 1.10
C ILE A 247 -8.83 8.42 1.04
N ALA A 248 -9.01 9.18 2.12
CA ALA A 248 -9.86 10.37 2.10
C ALA A 248 -9.28 11.46 1.17
N ALA A 249 -7.96 11.65 1.16
CA ALA A 249 -7.26 12.54 0.25
C ALA A 249 -7.45 12.12 -1.22
N HIS A 250 -7.35 10.82 -1.53
CA HIS A 250 -7.66 10.31 -2.88
C HIS A 250 -9.08 10.70 -3.33
N ALA A 251 -10.06 10.54 -2.47
CA ALA A 251 -11.45 10.92 -2.78
C ALA A 251 -11.60 12.44 -2.99
N THR A 252 -10.90 13.24 -2.20
CA THR A 252 -10.87 14.71 -2.32
C THR A 252 -10.23 15.15 -3.63
N GLY A 253 -9.07 14.60 -3.99
CA GLY A 253 -8.37 14.87 -5.24
C GLY A 253 -9.23 14.56 -6.46
N LEU A 254 -9.85 13.37 -6.49
CA LEU A 254 -10.78 12.99 -7.54
C LEU A 254 -11.98 13.95 -7.64
N ALA A 255 -12.58 14.31 -6.50
CA ALA A 255 -13.73 15.22 -6.48
C ALA A 255 -13.34 16.62 -7.00
N ARG A 256 -12.15 17.11 -6.60
CA ARG A 256 -11.61 18.39 -7.08
C ARG A 256 -11.36 18.35 -8.59
N ALA A 257 -10.72 17.32 -9.12
CA ALA A 257 -10.48 17.16 -10.55
C ALA A 257 -11.79 17.14 -11.35
N ALA A 258 -12.79 16.41 -10.88
CA ALA A 258 -14.11 16.36 -11.54
C ALA A 258 -14.81 17.72 -11.52
N TYR A 259 -14.76 18.44 -10.39
CA TYR A 259 -15.32 19.78 -10.28
C TYR A 259 -14.67 20.79 -11.21
N GLU A 260 -13.33 20.84 -11.23
CA GLU A 260 -12.57 21.76 -12.07
C GLU A 260 -12.80 21.49 -13.55
N HIS A 261 -12.83 20.23 -13.97
CA HIS A 261 -13.15 19.86 -15.35
C HIS A 261 -14.58 20.27 -15.75
N ALA A 262 -15.57 20.05 -14.88
CA ALA A 262 -16.95 20.45 -15.13
C ALA A 262 -17.09 21.98 -15.19
N LEU A 263 -16.39 22.72 -14.34
CA LEU A 263 -16.38 24.17 -14.33
C LEU A 263 -15.78 24.73 -15.63
N GLN A 264 -14.64 24.20 -16.05
CA GLN A 264 -13.99 24.57 -17.32
C GLN A 264 -14.94 24.31 -18.50
N TYR A 265 -15.48 23.10 -18.60
CA TYR A 265 -16.40 22.74 -19.68
C TYR A 265 -17.64 23.66 -19.73
N SER A 266 -18.20 24.01 -18.56
CA SER A 266 -19.38 24.89 -18.50
C SER A 266 -19.09 26.31 -18.97
N SER A 267 -17.84 26.78 -18.85
CA SER A 267 -17.42 28.11 -19.32
C SER A 267 -17.16 28.16 -20.82
N GLU A 268 -16.82 27.04 -21.43
CA GLU A 268 -16.49 26.91 -22.86
C GLU A 268 -17.71 26.54 -23.71
N ARG A 269 -18.70 25.86 -23.12
CA ARG A 269 -19.90 25.41 -23.84
C ARG A 269 -20.83 26.58 -24.16
N GLN A 270 -21.18 26.71 -25.45
CA GLN A 270 -22.22 27.60 -25.97
C GLN A 270 -23.63 27.02 -25.76
#